data_3b965bfd6d7c1510885cbcd894afe48e
#
_entry.id   3b965bfd6d7c1510885cbcd894afe48e
#
_cell.length_a   1.000
_cell.length_b   1.000
_cell.length_c   1.000
_cell.angle_alpha   90.00
_cell.angle_beta   90.00
_cell.angle_gamma   90.00
#
_symmetry.space_group_name_H-M   'P 1'
#
loop_
_entity.id
_entity.type
_entity.pdbx_description
1 polymer ?
#
loop_
_entity_poly.entity_id
_entity_poly.type
_entity_poly.pdbx_seq_one_letter_code
_entity_poly.pdbx_strand_id
1 'polypeptide(L)'
;MNRLILSIFLLTWGFSFPLMAQNKKATQTQPTKTQSAHSSEQLIQNYRFDEAAKLLQREIDAARAANRSTARLENDLKRANMGQDMLHGTERVTFIDSFKVSRQKVLQTLRLSAESGSIVNMKTEASNFSTAPKKLGEMGYMSQLADRIIFANSTGKHQKLHAAYRMGDKWGTPIQLKGMSNGNEDQDFPFMMPDGVTLYYAAQGDDCLGGYDIFITRYDTETKQFLKAENLGMPFNSPANDYLLAIDEANNLGWLVTDRFQKADSACVYVFIPTTTRDVYDLSDANRKQVLCVAKLQSIKATQTDKKTVAEAKKRLKAVMQQQTQRPQLTQAVNRIYVINDEKVYTNLKQFKNESARRIAVQADQVAERIDNLVKKQDELQREIAVKGRNGAALSQLKKINDSLPKLKEQLNLLLKNMRKAEIQ
;
A
#
# COMPACT_ATOMS: atom_id res chain seq x y z
N MET A 1 40.14 -39.52 -39.08
CA MET A 1 39.92 -40.84 -39.74
C MET A 1 38.43 -41.03 -39.93
N ASN A 2 38.07 -40.99 -41.23
CA ASN A 2 37.08 -41.83 -41.93
C ASN A 2 35.63 -41.87 -41.38
N ARG A 3 34.64 -41.63 -42.11
CA ARG A 3 34.07 -41.55 -43.53
C ARG A 3 32.57 -41.62 -43.30
N LEU A 4 31.76 -40.68 -43.79
CA LEU A 4 30.95 -40.72 -45.01
C LEU A 4 30.23 -42.08 -45.28
N ILE A 5 28.90 -42.05 -45.38
CA ILE A 5 28.20 -42.58 -46.58
C ILE A 5 26.76 -42.01 -46.66
N LEU A 6 26.52 -41.46 -47.80
CA LEU A 6 25.35 -40.96 -48.48
C LEU A 6 24.54 -42.17 -49.04
N SER A 7 23.24 -42.11 -49.08
CA SER A 7 22.46 -42.87 -50.09
C SER A 7 21.09 -42.22 -50.37
N ILE A 8 21.01 -41.74 -51.57
CA ILE A 8 19.85 -41.29 -52.34
C ILE A 8 19.09 -42.55 -52.85
N PHE A 9 17.76 -42.53 -52.85
CA PHE A 9 17.00 -43.26 -53.85
C PHE A 9 15.74 -42.49 -54.27
N LEU A 10 15.70 -42.26 -55.57
CA LEU A 10 14.65 -41.65 -56.39
C LEU A 10 13.73 -42.76 -56.96
N LEU A 11 12.62 -42.32 -57.55
CA LEU A 11 11.75 -42.94 -58.56
C LEU A 11 10.43 -43.50 -58.02
N THR A 12 9.24 -43.37 -58.60
CA THR A 12 8.66 -42.68 -59.77
C THR A 12 7.15 -42.98 -59.82
N TRP A 13 6.41 -42.04 -60.39
CA TRP A 13 5.22 -42.19 -61.24
C TRP A 13 3.93 -42.93 -60.85
N GLY A 14 2.81 -42.22 -61.08
CA GLY A 14 1.47 -42.80 -61.27
C GLY A 14 0.39 -41.74 -61.45
N PHE A 15 0.20 -41.30 -62.71
CA PHE A 15 -0.94 -40.48 -63.16
C PHE A 15 -2.24 -41.26 -63.08
N SER A 16 -3.32 -40.58 -62.72
CA SER A 16 -4.67 -40.78 -63.30
C SER A 16 -5.64 -39.67 -62.89
N PHE A 17 -6.02 -38.79 -63.78
CA PHE A 17 -7.33 -38.11 -63.84
C PHE A 17 -8.29 -39.00 -64.63
N PRO A 18 -9.62 -38.83 -64.66
CA PRO A 18 -10.46 -37.66 -64.41
C PRO A 18 -11.81 -37.96 -63.77
N LEU A 19 -12.61 -37.01 -63.38
CA LEU A 19 -13.86 -36.65 -64.09
C LEU A 19 -14.62 -35.52 -63.33
N MET A 20 -15.10 -34.59 -64.14
CA MET A 20 -15.95 -33.45 -63.76
C MET A 20 -17.29 -33.83 -63.13
N ALA A 21 -17.75 -33.05 -62.19
CA ALA A 21 -19.17 -32.74 -62.01
C ALA A 21 -19.35 -31.27 -61.59
N GLN A 22 -20.22 -30.63 -62.32
CA GLN A 22 -20.51 -29.19 -62.33
C GLN A 22 -21.23 -28.64 -61.11
N ASN A 23 -20.82 -27.42 -60.73
CA ASN A 23 -21.66 -26.28 -60.35
C ASN A 23 -22.79 -26.35 -59.37
N LYS A 24 -22.60 -25.72 -58.22
CA LYS A 24 -23.51 -24.65 -57.77
C LYS A 24 -22.71 -23.55 -57.05
N LYS A 25 -22.76 -22.34 -57.63
CA LYS A 25 -22.25 -21.09 -57.01
C LYS A 25 -22.97 -20.93 -55.67
N ALA A 26 -22.29 -21.20 -54.54
CA ALA A 26 -22.60 -20.66 -53.26
C ALA A 26 -21.84 -19.35 -53.16
N THR A 27 -22.54 -18.26 -53.11
CA THR A 27 -22.05 -16.91 -52.79
C THR A 27 -21.34 -16.98 -51.45
N GLN A 28 -20.03 -17.00 -51.44
CA GLN A 28 -19.22 -16.78 -50.24
C GLN A 28 -19.45 -15.36 -49.78
N THR A 29 -20.37 -15.16 -48.86
CA THR A 29 -20.36 -14.00 -47.99
C THR A 29 -19.06 -14.06 -47.21
N GLN A 30 -18.15 -13.16 -47.51
CA GLN A 30 -16.96 -12.94 -46.69
C GLN A 30 -17.44 -12.71 -45.24
N PRO A 31 -16.84 -13.40 -44.23
CA PRO A 31 -17.12 -13.07 -42.85
C PRO A 31 -16.61 -11.65 -42.65
N THR A 32 -17.53 -10.73 -42.43
CA THR A 32 -17.26 -9.41 -41.85
C THR A 32 -16.27 -9.62 -40.72
N LYS A 33 -15.14 -8.91 -40.73
CA LYS A 33 -14.17 -8.85 -39.62
C LYS A 33 -14.97 -8.57 -38.34
N THR A 34 -15.29 -9.59 -37.59
CA THR A 34 -15.83 -9.50 -36.26
C THR A 34 -14.76 -8.78 -35.47
N GLN A 35 -14.97 -7.53 -35.09
CA GLN A 35 -14.21 -6.86 -34.06
C GLN A 35 -14.17 -7.85 -32.89
N SER A 36 -12.95 -8.27 -32.49
CA SER A 36 -12.77 -9.16 -31.36
C SER A 36 -13.46 -8.50 -30.18
N ALA A 37 -14.54 -9.14 -29.68
CA ALA A 37 -15.25 -8.66 -28.51
C ALA A 37 -14.25 -8.60 -27.37
N HIS A 38 -14.06 -7.43 -26.75
CA HIS A 38 -13.23 -7.29 -25.58
C HIS A 38 -13.83 -8.14 -24.45
N SER A 39 -13.00 -8.87 -23.71
CA SER A 39 -13.45 -9.54 -22.49
C SER A 39 -13.83 -8.51 -21.42
N SER A 40 -14.71 -8.89 -20.48
CA SER A 40 -15.09 -8.02 -19.36
C SER A 40 -13.87 -7.52 -18.58
N GLU A 41 -12.86 -8.39 -18.39
CA GLU A 41 -11.60 -8.00 -17.74
C GLU A 41 -10.83 -6.96 -18.57
N GLN A 42 -10.75 -7.10 -19.89
CA GLN A 42 -10.11 -6.08 -20.74
C GLN A 42 -10.84 -4.74 -20.68
N LEU A 43 -12.16 -4.75 -20.55
CA LEU A 43 -12.95 -3.54 -20.38
C LEU A 43 -12.66 -2.86 -19.05
N ILE A 44 -12.59 -3.61 -17.94
CA ILE A 44 -12.23 -3.12 -16.61
C ILE A 44 -10.81 -2.52 -16.64
N GLN A 45 -9.82 -3.24 -17.18
CA GLN A 45 -8.44 -2.78 -17.31
C GLN A 45 -8.32 -1.48 -18.13
N ASN A 46 -9.23 -1.25 -19.06
CA ASN A 46 -9.29 -0.05 -19.88
C ASN A 46 -10.18 1.06 -19.28
N TYR A 47 -10.73 0.87 -18.06
CA TYR A 47 -11.63 1.80 -17.39
C TYR A 47 -12.96 2.02 -18.15
N ARG A 48 -13.41 1.00 -18.90
CA ARG A 48 -14.70 0.98 -19.59
C ARG A 48 -15.71 0.21 -18.72
N PHE A 49 -15.89 0.69 -17.50
CA PHE A 49 -16.62 -0.01 -16.45
C PHE A 49 -18.09 -0.22 -16.77
N ASP A 50 -18.76 0.78 -17.33
CA ASP A 50 -20.15 0.70 -17.78
C ASP A 50 -20.37 -0.34 -18.88
N GLU A 51 -19.41 -0.49 -19.79
CA GLU A 51 -19.49 -1.51 -20.85
C GLU A 51 -19.17 -2.91 -20.28
N ALA A 52 -18.23 -3.00 -19.33
CA ALA A 52 -17.94 -4.24 -18.63
C ALA A 52 -19.17 -4.72 -17.85
N ALA A 53 -19.84 -3.83 -17.10
CA ALA A 53 -21.03 -4.15 -16.33
C ALA A 53 -22.18 -4.65 -17.24
N LYS A 54 -22.41 -3.99 -18.37
CA LYS A 54 -23.42 -4.42 -19.35
C LYS A 54 -23.11 -5.80 -19.97
N LEU A 55 -21.84 -6.06 -20.26
CA LEU A 55 -21.40 -7.36 -20.78
C LEU A 55 -21.59 -8.45 -19.73
N LEU A 56 -21.11 -8.23 -18.51
CA LEU A 56 -21.20 -9.17 -17.39
C LEU A 56 -22.66 -9.49 -17.04
N GLN A 57 -23.55 -8.51 -17.06
CA GLN A 57 -24.99 -8.75 -16.82
C GLN A 57 -25.57 -9.71 -17.85
N ARG A 58 -25.24 -9.55 -19.14
CA ARG A 58 -25.69 -10.47 -20.20
C ARG A 58 -25.12 -11.88 -20.01
N GLU A 59 -23.87 -11.98 -19.62
CA GLU A 59 -23.22 -13.27 -19.35
C GLU A 59 -23.83 -13.98 -18.13
N ILE A 60 -24.21 -13.23 -17.09
CA ILE A 60 -24.92 -13.74 -15.91
C ILE A 60 -26.31 -14.28 -16.32
N ASP A 61 -27.06 -13.51 -17.09
CA ASP A 61 -28.41 -13.94 -17.53
C ASP A 61 -28.33 -15.20 -18.40
N ALA A 62 -27.37 -15.28 -19.31
CA ALA A 62 -27.13 -16.47 -20.12
C ALA A 62 -26.66 -17.69 -19.29
N ALA A 63 -25.83 -17.47 -18.27
CA ALA A 63 -25.36 -18.53 -17.37
C ALA A 63 -26.53 -19.08 -16.51
N ARG A 64 -27.40 -18.17 -16.00
CA ARG A 64 -28.61 -18.56 -15.25
C ARG A 64 -29.58 -19.36 -16.10
N ALA A 65 -29.84 -18.92 -17.33
CA ALA A 65 -30.70 -19.66 -18.27
C ALA A 65 -30.16 -21.06 -18.60
N ALA A 66 -28.84 -21.23 -18.55
CA ALA A 66 -28.15 -22.52 -18.77
C ALA A 66 -27.88 -23.30 -17.46
N ASN A 67 -28.44 -22.88 -16.32
CA ASN A 67 -28.19 -23.48 -15.00
C ASN A 67 -26.70 -23.60 -14.62
N ARG A 68 -25.86 -22.64 -15.05
CA ARG A 68 -24.44 -22.58 -14.71
C ARG A 68 -24.20 -21.62 -13.53
N SER A 69 -23.12 -21.86 -12.78
CA SER A 69 -22.72 -20.96 -11.67
C SER A 69 -22.40 -19.55 -12.17
N THR A 70 -22.90 -18.53 -11.47
CA THR A 70 -22.71 -17.10 -11.76
C THR A 70 -21.78 -16.39 -10.79
N ALA A 71 -21.33 -17.06 -9.73
CA ALA A 71 -20.60 -16.42 -8.62
C ALA A 71 -19.38 -15.60 -9.07
N ARG A 72 -18.58 -16.09 -10.03
CA ARG A 72 -17.45 -15.35 -10.58
C ARG A 72 -17.89 -14.11 -11.36
N LEU A 73 -18.90 -14.26 -12.21
CA LEU A 73 -19.42 -13.16 -13.03
C LEU A 73 -20.04 -12.07 -12.15
N GLU A 74 -20.71 -12.45 -11.07
CA GLU A 74 -21.29 -11.52 -10.10
C GLU A 74 -20.21 -10.74 -9.34
N ASN A 75 -19.09 -11.39 -8.98
CA ASN A 75 -17.93 -10.69 -8.40
C ASN A 75 -17.29 -9.72 -9.41
N ASP A 76 -17.13 -10.12 -10.67
CA ASP A 76 -16.60 -9.24 -11.71
C ASP A 76 -17.55 -8.08 -12.00
N LEU A 77 -18.87 -8.29 -11.95
CA LEU A 77 -19.88 -7.22 -12.05
C LEU A 77 -19.77 -6.25 -10.86
N LYS A 78 -19.60 -6.76 -9.64
CA LYS A 78 -19.36 -5.92 -8.45
C LYS A 78 -18.11 -5.04 -8.66
N ARG A 79 -17.02 -5.61 -9.18
CA ARG A 79 -15.79 -4.85 -9.50
C ARG A 79 -16.04 -3.78 -10.56
N ALA A 80 -16.78 -4.08 -11.62
CA ALA A 80 -17.09 -3.11 -12.66
C ALA A 80 -17.91 -1.94 -12.11
N ASN A 81 -18.94 -2.22 -11.30
CA ASN A 81 -19.77 -1.19 -10.66
C ASN A 81 -18.92 -0.33 -9.70
N MET A 82 -18.09 -0.96 -8.86
CA MET A 82 -17.18 -0.25 -7.97
C MET A 82 -16.21 0.66 -8.75
N GLY A 83 -15.66 0.19 -9.88
CA GLY A 83 -14.80 1.00 -10.74
C GLY A 83 -15.54 2.22 -11.31
N GLN A 84 -16.83 2.08 -11.63
CA GLN A 84 -17.67 3.20 -12.07
C GLN A 84 -17.87 4.22 -10.94
N ASP A 85 -18.18 3.77 -9.73
CA ASP A 85 -18.34 4.64 -8.56
C ASP A 85 -17.04 5.36 -8.21
N MET A 86 -15.91 4.66 -8.26
CA MET A 86 -14.58 5.26 -8.06
C MET A 86 -14.25 6.32 -9.12
N LEU A 87 -14.67 6.09 -10.38
CA LEU A 87 -14.46 7.06 -11.45
C LEU A 87 -15.27 8.34 -11.21
N HIS A 88 -16.50 8.22 -10.72
CA HIS A 88 -17.33 9.35 -10.30
C HIS A 88 -16.73 10.08 -9.09
N GLY A 89 -16.08 9.35 -8.18
CA GLY A 89 -15.39 9.89 -7.01
C GLY A 89 -13.93 10.26 -7.25
N THR A 90 -13.47 10.42 -8.50
CA THR A 90 -12.07 10.74 -8.81
C THR A 90 -11.62 12.02 -8.13
N GLU A 91 -10.60 11.91 -7.28
CA GLU A 91 -10.09 13.02 -6.46
C GLU A 91 -9.15 13.94 -7.25
N ARG A 92 -9.21 15.24 -6.95
CA ARG A 92 -8.32 16.27 -7.51
C ARG A 92 -6.99 16.26 -6.75
N VAL A 93 -6.04 15.47 -7.24
CA VAL A 93 -4.71 15.37 -6.66
C VAL A 93 -3.67 15.87 -7.66
N THR A 94 -2.76 16.72 -7.24
CA THR A 94 -1.68 17.23 -8.09
C THR A 94 -0.47 16.33 -8.01
N PHE A 95 -0.22 15.53 -9.04
CA PHE A 95 0.99 14.73 -9.19
C PHE A 95 2.12 15.56 -9.82
N ILE A 96 3.30 15.56 -9.20
CA ILE A 96 4.41 16.44 -9.59
C ILE A 96 5.51 15.71 -10.35
N ASP A 97 5.74 14.43 -10.05
CA ASP A 97 6.77 13.61 -10.68
C ASP A 97 6.43 12.11 -10.64
N SER A 98 7.21 11.30 -11.37
CA SER A 98 7.10 9.85 -11.33
C SER A 98 8.42 9.16 -11.68
N PHE A 99 8.72 8.04 -11.00
CA PHE A 99 9.93 7.26 -11.16
C PHE A 99 9.57 5.81 -11.51
N LYS A 100 10.01 5.34 -12.68
CA LYS A 100 9.89 3.92 -13.07
C LYS A 100 11.10 3.17 -12.54
N VAL A 101 10.86 2.18 -11.69
CA VAL A 101 11.92 1.44 -11.01
C VAL A 101 11.62 -0.06 -10.96
N SER A 102 12.64 -0.90 -10.77
CA SER A 102 12.37 -2.28 -10.39
C SER A 102 11.77 -2.35 -8.99
N ARG A 103 10.92 -3.35 -8.70
CA ARG A 103 10.31 -3.52 -7.36
C ARG A 103 11.34 -3.51 -6.23
N GLN A 104 12.51 -4.09 -6.46
CA GLN A 104 13.61 -4.11 -5.48
C GLN A 104 14.16 -2.72 -5.15
N LYS A 105 14.03 -1.74 -6.05
CA LYS A 105 14.53 -0.37 -5.88
C LYS A 105 13.48 0.60 -5.32
N VAL A 106 12.24 0.17 -5.11
CA VAL A 106 11.17 1.02 -4.58
C VAL A 106 11.58 1.68 -3.28
N LEU A 107 12.07 0.91 -2.30
CA LEU A 107 12.51 1.45 -1.00
C LEU A 107 13.66 2.45 -1.11
N GLN A 108 14.53 2.30 -2.11
CA GLN A 108 15.61 3.23 -2.37
C GLN A 108 15.14 4.54 -3.03
N THR A 109 13.97 4.52 -3.64
CA THR A 109 13.38 5.68 -4.32
C THR A 109 12.54 6.51 -3.37
N LEU A 110 11.87 5.87 -2.41
CA LEU A 110 11.09 6.55 -1.38
C LEU A 110 12.03 7.39 -0.49
N ARG A 111 11.70 8.67 -0.35
CA ARG A 111 12.42 9.60 0.52
C ARG A 111 11.44 10.26 1.46
N LEU A 112 11.35 9.71 2.66
CA LEU A 112 10.51 10.23 3.74
C LEU A 112 11.39 10.96 4.75
N SER A 113 10.88 12.05 5.30
CA SER A 113 11.51 12.70 6.45
C SER A 113 11.62 11.74 7.63
N ALA A 114 12.58 11.97 8.51
CA ALA A 114 12.73 11.15 9.70
C ALA A 114 11.48 11.19 10.60
N GLU A 115 10.74 12.30 10.55
CA GLU A 115 9.49 12.50 11.31
C GLU A 115 8.37 11.56 10.85
N SER A 116 8.35 11.20 9.57
CA SER A 116 7.36 10.28 8.99
C SER A 116 7.62 8.81 9.31
N GLY A 117 8.69 8.49 10.03
CA GLY A 117 9.14 7.11 10.21
C GLY A 117 9.78 6.53 8.96
N SER A 118 9.71 5.22 8.77
CA SER A 118 10.36 4.57 7.63
C SER A 118 9.64 3.34 7.14
N ILE A 119 9.70 3.13 5.82
CA ILE A 119 9.31 1.86 5.21
C ILE A 119 10.54 0.95 5.20
N VAL A 120 10.38 -0.26 5.69
CA VAL A 120 11.45 -1.25 5.85
C VAL A 120 11.15 -2.53 5.08
N ASN A 121 12.20 -3.25 4.68
CA ASN A 121 12.05 -4.57 4.07
C ASN A 121 11.89 -5.62 5.18
N MET A 122 10.77 -6.32 5.20
CA MET A 122 10.48 -7.29 6.26
C MET A 122 11.39 -8.52 6.23
N LYS A 123 11.99 -8.85 5.08
CA LYS A 123 12.99 -9.95 5.02
C LYS A 123 14.24 -9.61 5.81
N THR A 124 14.66 -8.33 5.83
CA THR A 124 15.82 -7.89 6.63
C THR A 124 15.47 -7.76 8.10
N GLU A 125 14.24 -7.40 8.43
CA GLU A 125 13.78 -7.26 9.81
C GLU A 125 13.45 -8.58 10.50
N ALA A 126 13.27 -9.67 9.76
CA ALA A 126 12.85 -10.97 10.29
C ALA A 126 13.72 -11.49 11.42
N SER A 127 15.04 -11.31 11.34
CA SER A 127 16.02 -11.75 12.37
C SER A 127 15.95 -10.94 13.67
N ASN A 128 15.31 -9.77 13.63
CA ASN A 128 15.22 -8.86 14.76
C ASN A 128 14.01 -9.16 15.68
N PHE A 129 13.22 -10.20 15.36
CA PHE A 129 12.13 -10.63 16.23
C PHE A 129 12.59 -11.63 17.29
N SER A 130 12.04 -11.52 18.50
CA SER A 130 12.26 -12.49 19.59
C SER A 130 11.66 -13.86 19.25
N THR A 131 10.58 -13.88 18.50
CA THR A 131 9.94 -15.07 17.93
C THR A 131 9.69 -14.81 16.47
N ALA A 132 10.30 -15.60 15.59
CA ALA A 132 10.20 -15.40 14.14
C ALA A 132 8.73 -15.46 13.67
N PRO A 133 8.23 -14.46 12.98
CA PRO A 133 6.91 -14.50 12.35
C PRO A 133 6.87 -15.59 11.27
N LYS A 134 5.71 -16.23 11.09
CA LYS A 134 5.60 -17.40 10.18
C LYS A 134 5.64 -17.03 8.70
N LYS A 135 4.96 -15.98 8.30
CA LYS A 135 4.91 -15.52 6.91
C LYS A 135 4.79 -14.00 6.90
N LEU A 136 5.88 -13.34 6.58
CA LEU A 136 5.98 -11.89 6.52
C LEU A 136 5.52 -11.35 5.18
N GLY A 137 4.93 -10.16 5.20
CA GLY A 137 4.74 -9.34 4.01
C GLY A 137 6.05 -8.82 3.41
N GLU A 138 5.94 -8.06 2.34
CA GLU A 138 7.14 -7.49 1.67
C GLU A 138 7.72 -6.31 2.44
N MET A 139 6.86 -5.40 2.90
CA MET A 139 7.27 -4.15 3.52
C MET A 139 6.57 -3.96 4.87
N GLY A 140 7.24 -3.25 5.75
CA GLY A 140 6.67 -2.80 7.01
C GLY A 140 6.91 -1.32 7.22
N TYR A 141 6.14 -0.73 8.10
CA TYR A 141 6.33 0.61 8.58
C TYR A 141 7.00 0.59 9.95
N MET A 142 8.07 1.32 10.12
CA MET A 142 8.74 1.52 11.39
C MET A 142 8.55 2.96 11.85
N SER A 143 8.10 3.14 13.09
CA SER A 143 7.89 4.46 13.70
C SER A 143 9.17 5.30 13.72
N GLN A 144 9.02 6.62 13.84
CA GLN A 144 10.13 7.57 13.94
C GLN A 144 11.17 7.17 15.02
N LEU A 145 10.70 6.72 16.18
CA LEU A 145 11.56 6.30 17.29
C LEU A 145 12.09 4.87 17.15
N ALA A 146 11.73 4.17 16.07
CA ALA A 146 12.01 2.75 15.89
C ALA A 146 11.57 1.86 17.08
N ASP A 147 10.52 2.27 17.79
CA ASP A 147 9.93 1.59 18.94
C ASP A 147 8.73 0.72 18.57
N ARG A 148 8.14 0.94 17.39
CA ARG A 148 7.01 0.18 16.85
C ARG A 148 7.24 -0.14 15.38
N ILE A 149 6.92 -1.36 15.00
CA ILE A 149 6.86 -1.80 13.61
C ILE A 149 5.47 -2.34 13.30
N ILE A 150 4.90 -1.95 12.15
CA ILE A 150 3.65 -2.48 11.62
C ILE A 150 3.99 -3.23 10.33
N PHE A 151 3.49 -4.44 10.20
CA PHE A 151 3.81 -5.31 9.07
C PHE A 151 2.74 -6.38 8.89
N ALA A 152 2.71 -6.97 7.72
CA ALA A 152 1.83 -8.09 7.44
C ALA A 152 2.43 -9.41 7.91
N ASN A 153 1.60 -10.24 8.55
CA ASN A 153 1.96 -11.57 9.02
C ASN A 153 0.76 -12.52 8.84
N SER A 154 1.02 -13.74 8.39
CA SER A 154 -0.02 -14.74 8.23
C SER A 154 0.00 -15.72 9.39
N THR A 155 -1.06 -15.72 10.17
CA THR A 155 -1.32 -16.70 11.23
C THR A 155 -2.46 -17.67 10.88
N GLY A 156 -3.11 -17.47 9.72
CA GLY A 156 -4.24 -18.24 9.22
C GLY A 156 -4.29 -18.28 7.69
N LYS A 157 -5.48 -18.27 7.12
CA LYS A 157 -5.71 -18.33 5.67
C LYS A 157 -5.22 -17.02 4.99
N HIS A 158 -5.50 -15.89 5.61
CA HIS A 158 -5.20 -14.56 5.08
C HIS A 158 -4.05 -13.90 5.83
N GLN A 159 -3.32 -13.05 5.13
CA GLN A 159 -2.28 -12.20 5.67
C GLN A 159 -2.92 -10.95 6.28
N LYS A 160 -2.59 -10.64 7.53
CA LYS A 160 -3.16 -9.51 8.27
C LYS A 160 -2.08 -8.62 8.85
N LEU A 161 -2.39 -7.34 9.05
CA LEU A 161 -1.48 -6.41 9.68
C LEU A 161 -1.35 -6.69 11.18
N HIS A 162 -0.11 -6.65 11.64
CA HIS A 162 0.30 -6.81 13.03
C HIS A 162 1.20 -5.65 13.42
N ALA A 163 1.18 -5.29 14.69
CA ALA A 163 2.17 -4.40 15.28
C ALA A 163 3.07 -5.19 16.23
N ALA A 164 4.35 -4.87 16.25
CA ALA A 164 5.26 -5.29 17.30
C ALA A 164 5.97 -4.08 17.88
N TYR A 165 6.32 -4.16 19.15
CA TYR A 165 7.00 -3.10 19.88
C TYR A 165 8.42 -3.56 20.23
N ARG A 166 9.35 -2.62 20.22
CA ARG A 166 10.74 -2.92 20.53
C ARG A 166 10.90 -3.28 22.01
N MET A 167 11.61 -4.35 22.28
CA MET A 167 11.91 -4.87 23.59
C MET A 167 13.44 -5.08 23.68
N GLY A 168 14.14 -4.07 24.18
CA GLY A 168 15.59 -4.04 24.10
C GLY A 168 16.07 -3.97 22.64
N ASP A 169 16.83 -4.95 22.21
CA ASP A 169 17.39 -5.05 20.86
C ASP A 169 16.48 -5.77 19.85
N LYS A 170 15.37 -6.37 20.31
CA LYS A 170 14.46 -7.18 19.48
C LYS A 170 13.03 -6.66 19.44
N TRP A 171 12.30 -7.06 18.41
CA TRP A 171 10.86 -6.90 18.35
C TRP A 171 10.17 -7.94 19.23
N GLY A 172 9.19 -7.51 20.01
CA GLY A 172 8.35 -8.38 20.83
C GLY A 172 7.36 -9.19 19.98
N THR A 173 6.45 -9.89 20.66
CA THR A 173 5.42 -10.71 20.00
C THR A 173 4.49 -9.86 19.16
N PRO A 174 4.27 -10.21 17.86
CA PRO A 174 3.35 -9.50 17.01
C PRO A 174 1.90 -9.59 17.49
N ILE A 175 1.19 -8.46 17.48
CA ILE A 175 -0.21 -8.34 17.87
C ILE A 175 -1.00 -7.92 16.64
N GLN A 176 -2.01 -8.71 16.26
CA GLN A 176 -2.85 -8.40 15.10
C GLN A 176 -3.64 -7.10 15.33
N LEU A 177 -3.63 -6.21 14.33
CA LEU A 177 -4.50 -5.04 14.28
C LEU A 177 -5.93 -5.48 13.93
N LYS A 178 -6.93 -4.93 14.65
CA LYS A 178 -8.34 -5.34 14.51
C LYS A 178 -9.22 -4.17 14.08
N GLY A 179 -10.40 -4.49 13.55
CA GLY A 179 -11.46 -3.52 13.22
C GLY A 179 -11.48 -3.07 11.76
N MET A 180 -10.35 -3.16 11.04
CA MET A 180 -10.19 -2.61 9.69
C MET A 180 -11.02 -3.30 8.61
N SER A 181 -11.33 -4.59 8.77
CA SER A 181 -11.83 -5.40 7.67
C SER A 181 -12.83 -6.47 8.07
N ASN A 182 -13.54 -7.00 7.07
CA ASN A 182 -14.46 -8.13 7.20
C ASN A 182 -13.75 -9.51 7.27
N GLY A 183 -12.43 -9.57 7.15
CA GLY A 183 -11.64 -10.78 7.37
C GLY A 183 -11.22 -11.56 6.11
N ASN A 184 -11.76 -11.25 4.94
CA ASN A 184 -11.55 -12.04 3.70
C ASN A 184 -10.50 -11.47 2.74
N GLU A 185 -9.70 -10.50 3.15
CA GLU A 185 -8.64 -9.92 2.35
C GLU A 185 -7.25 -10.19 2.93
N ASP A 186 -6.26 -10.19 2.05
CA ASP A 186 -4.85 -10.09 2.42
C ASP A 186 -4.45 -8.63 2.54
N GLN A 187 -3.72 -8.28 3.61
CA GLN A 187 -3.28 -6.92 3.94
C GLN A 187 -1.76 -6.85 3.91
N ASP A 188 -1.18 -5.78 3.34
CA ASP A 188 0.27 -5.53 3.34
C ASP A 188 0.55 -4.02 3.18
N PHE A 189 1.82 -3.65 3.08
CA PHE A 189 2.31 -2.30 2.77
C PHE A 189 1.76 -1.19 3.68
N PRO A 190 1.85 -1.32 5.00
CA PRO A 190 1.33 -0.32 5.91
C PRO A 190 2.16 0.96 5.92
N PHE A 191 1.48 2.09 6.09
CA PHE A 191 2.07 3.38 6.42
C PHE A 191 1.22 4.08 7.48
N MET A 192 1.78 4.32 8.66
CA MET A 192 1.14 5.05 9.74
C MET A 192 1.55 6.51 9.69
N MET A 193 0.59 7.42 9.72
CA MET A 193 0.85 8.84 9.84
C MET A 193 1.53 9.18 11.17
N PRO A 194 2.29 10.30 11.25
CA PRO A 194 2.89 10.77 12.49
C PRO A 194 1.89 11.09 13.60
N ASP A 195 0.60 11.27 13.26
CA ASP A 195 -0.50 11.44 14.23
C ASP A 195 -0.71 10.19 15.11
N GLY A 196 -0.19 9.04 14.69
CA GLY A 196 -0.34 7.76 15.37
C GLY A 196 -1.74 7.15 15.30
N VAL A 197 -2.65 7.76 14.55
CA VAL A 197 -4.07 7.41 14.42
C VAL A 197 -4.40 6.96 13.02
N THR A 198 -3.95 7.68 11.98
CA THR A 198 -4.28 7.41 10.57
C THR A 198 -3.34 6.38 9.99
N LEU A 199 -3.89 5.28 9.49
CA LEU A 199 -3.15 4.18 8.87
C LEU A 199 -3.59 4.01 7.42
N TYR A 200 -2.64 4.07 6.50
CA TYR A 200 -2.78 3.63 5.11
C TYR A 200 -2.21 2.22 4.98
N TYR A 201 -2.83 1.39 4.16
CA TYR A 201 -2.31 0.06 3.84
C TYR A 201 -2.90 -0.44 2.52
N ALA A 202 -2.28 -1.44 1.92
CA ALA A 202 -2.85 -2.11 0.77
C ALA A 202 -3.59 -3.38 1.19
N ALA A 203 -4.71 -3.67 0.54
CA ALA A 203 -5.43 -4.92 0.69
C ALA A 203 -5.78 -5.52 -0.67
N GLN A 204 -5.90 -6.85 -0.71
CA GLN A 204 -6.35 -7.63 -1.85
C GLN A 204 -7.53 -8.50 -1.45
N GLY A 205 -8.70 -8.29 -2.06
CA GLY A 205 -9.93 -9.00 -1.73
C GLY A 205 -11.15 -8.48 -2.48
N ASP A 206 -12.33 -8.81 -1.99
CA ASP A 206 -13.61 -8.55 -2.67
C ASP A 206 -13.99 -7.07 -2.79
N ASP A 207 -13.38 -6.20 -2.00
CA ASP A 207 -13.62 -4.75 -2.01
C ASP A 207 -12.51 -3.99 -2.75
N CYS A 208 -11.73 -4.68 -3.61
CA CYS A 208 -10.65 -4.12 -4.42
C CYS A 208 -11.04 -4.09 -5.89
N LEU A 209 -10.64 -3.01 -6.57
CA LEU A 209 -10.83 -2.86 -8.01
C LEU A 209 -9.79 -3.64 -8.80
N GLY A 210 -8.53 -3.58 -8.34
CA GLY A 210 -7.40 -4.28 -8.93
C GLY A 210 -6.99 -5.53 -8.16
N GLY A 211 -5.69 -5.74 -8.05
CA GLY A 211 -5.11 -6.71 -7.13
C GLY A 211 -5.04 -6.11 -5.72
N TYR A 212 -3.97 -5.39 -5.42
CA TYR A 212 -3.90 -4.57 -4.22
C TYR A 212 -4.50 -3.19 -4.46
N ASP A 213 -5.39 -2.76 -3.58
CA ASP A 213 -5.90 -1.38 -3.50
C ASP A 213 -5.46 -0.74 -2.18
N ILE A 214 -5.28 0.58 -2.18
CA ILE A 214 -4.95 1.36 -0.98
C ILE A 214 -6.22 1.69 -0.20
N PHE A 215 -6.15 1.44 1.10
CA PHE A 215 -7.19 1.75 2.07
C PHE A 215 -6.67 2.72 3.13
N ILE A 216 -7.58 3.49 3.70
CA ILE A 216 -7.34 4.35 4.85
C ILE A 216 -8.23 3.91 6.02
N THR A 217 -7.67 3.92 7.23
CA THR A 217 -8.42 3.72 8.46
C THR A 217 -7.87 4.60 9.57
N ARG A 218 -8.61 4.72 10.66
CA ARG A 218 -8.23 5.49 11.85
C ARG A 218 -8.40 4.65 13.08
N TYR A 219 -7.45 4.79 14.00
CA TYR A 219 -7.54 4.15 15.31
C TYR A 219 -8.56 4.88 16.18
N ASP A 220 -9.56 4.15 16.68
CA ASP A 220 -10.52 4.64 17.63
C ASP A 220 -10.03 4.36 19.06
N THR A 221 -9.83 5.41 19.82
CA THR A 221 -9.33 5.34 21.19
C THR A 221 -10.37 4.84 22.20
N GLU A 222 -11.66 4.92 21.87
CA GLU A 222 -12.75 4.43 22.71
C GLU A 222 -12.89 2.92 22.58
N THR A 223 -13.01 2.41 21.35
CA THR A 223 -13.14 0.97 21.08
C THR A 223 -11.80 0.25 21.07
N LYS A 224 -10.67 0.98 20.95
CA LYS A 224 -9.29 0.46 20.88
C LYS A 224 -9.06 -0.45 19.69
N GLN A 225 -9.73 -0.16 18.62
CA GLN A 225 -9.62 -0.84 17.35
C GLN A 225 -9.51 0.19 16.24
N PHE A 226 -9.09 -0.24 15.08
CA PHE A 226 -9.23 0.58 13.90
C PHE A 226 -10.69 0.60 13.45
N LEU A 227 -11.13 1.70 12.90
CA LEU A 227 -12.42 1.80 12.22
C LEU A 227 -12.41 0.94 10.96
N LYS A 228 -13.59 0.63 10.43
CA LYS A 228 -13.70 0.00 9.11
C LYS A 228 -12.94 0.85 8.10
N ALA A 229 -12.05 0.21 7.34
CA ALA A 229 -11.25 0.91 6.35
C ALA A 229 -12.08 1.31 5.13
N GLU A 230 -11.72 2.44 4.55
CA GLU A 230 -12.30 2.99 3.33
C GLU A 230 -11.29 2.85 2.19
N ASN A 231 -11.78 2.37 1.01
CA ASN A 231 -10.99 2.36 -0.21
C ASN A 231 -10.77 3.80 -0.68
N LEU A 232 -9.53 4.19 -0.97
CA LEU A 232 -9.22 5.58 -1.37
C LEU A 232 -9.82 5.97 -2.72
N GLY A 233 -10.12 5.00 -3.58
CA GLY A 233 -10.64 5.28 -4.90
C GLY A 233 -9.61 5.90 -5.85
N MET A 234 -10.10 6.47 -6.95
CA MET A 234 -9.25 7.07 -7.98
C MET A 234 -8.86 8.51 -7.60
N PRO A 235 -7.65 8.92 -7.95
CA PRO A 235 -6.62 8.27 -8.80
C PRO A 235 -5.66 7.33 -8.07
N PHE A 236 -5.80 7.14 -6.76
CA PHE A 236 -4.87 6.32 -5.98
C PHE A 236 -4.99 4.85 -6.35
N ASN A 237 -6.20 4.33 -6.46
CA ASN A 237 -6.49 2.96 -6.84
C ASN A 237 -6.82 2.82 -8.33
N SER A 238 -6.52 1.66 -8.88
CA SER A 238 -6.62 1.31 -10.31
C SER A 238 -6.95 -0.17 -10.50
N PRO A 239 -7.25 -0.62 -11.73
CA PRO A 239 -7.38 -2.05 -12.00
C PRO A 239 -6.08 -2.86 -11.89
N ALA A 240 -4.92 -2.22 -11.65
CA ALA A 240 -3.63 -2.86 -11.40
C ALA A 240 -3.40 -3.11 -9.89
N ASN A 241 -2.14 -3.27 -9.45
CA ASN A 241 -1.82 -3.27 -8.04
C ASN A 241 -1.35 -1.89 -7.61
N ASP A 242 -1.95 -1.37 -6.57
CA ASP A 242 -1.57 -0.13 -5.91
C ASP A 242 -1.05 -0.50 -4.50
N TYR A 243 0.28 -0.47 -4.32
CA TYR A 243 0.93 -1.13 -3.19
C TYR A 243 1.07 -0.27 -1.96
N LEU A 244 1.55 0.96 -2.11
CA LEU A 244 1.91 1.79 -0.97
C LEU A 244 1.51 3.24 -1.20
N LEU A 245 0.92 3.85 -0.19
CA LEU A 245 0.77 5.29 -0.09
C LEU A 245 1.44 5.76 1.19
N ALA A 246 2.36 6.73 1.06
CA ALA A 246 3.04 7.36 2.18
C ALA A 246 2.93 8.88 2.07
N ILE A 247 2.71 9.57 3.18
CA ILE A 247 2.59 11.03 3.25
C ILE A 247 3.67 11.58 4.17
N ASP A 248 4.52 12.42 3.63
CA ASP A 248 5.56 13.16 4.33
C ASP A 248 5.07 14.58 4.58
N GLU A 249 4.46 14.80 5.75
CA GLU A 249 3.91 16.10 6.13
C GLU A 249 5.01 17.17 6.24
N ALA A 250 6.19 16.80 6.73
CA ALA A 250 7.29 17.74 6.93
C ALA A 250 7.75 18.38 5.60
N ASN A 251 7.78 17.59 4.54
CA ASN A 251 8.15 18.06 3.19
C ASN A 251 6.92 18.39 2.33
N ASN A 252 5.71 18.17 2.82
CA ASN A 252 4.46 18.31 2.07
C ASN A 252 4.52 17.57 0.74
N LEU A 253 4.90 16.27 0.79
CA LEU A 253 5.01 15.36 -0.33
C LEU A 253 4.29 14.04 -0.01
N GLY A 254 3.58 13.51 -0.99
CA GLY A 254 2.98 12.18 -0.95
C GLY A 254 3.64 11.27 -1.97
N TRP A 255 3.69 9.98 -1.68
CA TRP A 255 4.30 8.93 -2.48
C TRP A 255 3.29 7.82 -2.73
N LEU A 256 3.05 7.47 -3.98
CA LEU A 256 2.19 6.36 -4.39
C LEU A 256 3.00 5.36 -5.19
N VAL A 257 2.99 4.10 -4.79
CA VAL A 257 3.66 2.99 -5.49
C VAL A 257 2.64 2.09 -6.15
N THR A 258 2.76 1.90 -7.44
CA THR A 258 1.81 1.10 -8.25
C THR A 258 2.54 0.41 -9.39
N ASP A 259 1.99 -0.70 -9.89
CA ASP A 259 2.48 -1.35 -11.10
C ASP A 259 1.63 -1.04 -12.35
N ARG A 260 0.65 -0.09 -12.24
CA ARG A 260 -0.14 0.34 -13.40
C ARG A 260 0.77 0.75 -14.57
N PHE A 261 0.47 0.22 -15.75
CA PHE A 261 1.25 0.44 -16.98
C PHE A 261 2.72 0.00 -16.90
N GLN A 262 3.09 -0.85 -15.95
CA GLN A 262 4.45 -1.35 -15.83
C GLN A 262 4.55 -2.79 -16.34
N LYS A 263 5.78 -3.20 -16.69
CA LYS A 263 6.10 -4.60 -16.96
C LYS A 263 6.21 -5.37 -15.66
N ALA A 264 6.17 -6.69 -15.72
CA ALA A 264 6.45 -7.55 -14.58
C ALA A 264 7.77 -7.12 -13.88
N ASP A 265 7.80 -7.23 -12.55
CA ASP A 265 8.91 -6.83 -11.68
C ASP A 265 9.29 -5.33 -11.69
N SER A 266 8.44 -4.49 -12.27
CA SER A 266 8.62 -3.04 -12.27
C SER A 266 7.45 -2.36 -11.55
N ALA A 267 7.73 -1.20 -10.97
CA ALA A 267 6.74 -0.32 -10.36
C ALA A 267 6.98 1.13 -10.77
N CYS A 268 5.95 1.94 -10.67
CA CYS A 268 6.03 3.39 -10.77
C CYS A 268 5.82 4.00 -9.38
N VAL A 269 6.71 4.88 -8.99
CA VAL A 269 6.59 5.69 -7.78
C VAL A 269 6.16 7.08 -8.22
N TYR A 270 4.91 7.43 -7.98
CA TYR A 270 4.39 8.76 -8.22
C TYR A 270 4.58 9.64 -7.00
N VAL A 271 4.90 10.91 -7.21
CA VAL A 271 4.99 11.92 -6.15
C VAL A 271 3.88 12.93 -6.34
N PHE A 272 3.15 13.25 -5.28
CA PHE A 272 2.01 14.16 -5.31
C PHE A 272 2.05 15.16 -4.14
N ILE A 273 1.23 16.20 -4.23
CA ILE A 273 1.02 17.16 -3.15
C ILE A 273 -0.18 16.66 -2.31
N PRO A 274 0.04 16.31 -1.02
CA PRO A 274 -1.06 15.92 -0.14
C PRO A 274 -2.09 17.04 0.02
N THR A 275 -3.35 16.67 0.09
CA THR A 275 -4.48 17.58 0.36
C THR A 275 -5.05 17.28 1.74
N THR A 276 -5.50 18.31 2.44
CA THR A 276 -6.17 18.16 3.76
C THR A 276 -7.67 17.92 3.60
N THR A 277 -8.21 18.25 2.44
CA THR A 277 -9.64 18.10 2.11
C THR A 277 -9.78 17.31 0.83
N ARG A 278 -10.78 16.43 0.80
CA ARG A 278 -11.12 15.68 -0.39
C ARG A 278 -11.94 16.55 -1.35
N ASP A 279 -11.37 16.89 -2.48
CA ASP A 279 -12.04 17.57 -3.59
C ASP A 279 -12.12 16.61 -4.79
N VAL A 280 -13.30 16.42 -5.37
CA VAL A 280 -13.54 15.48 -6.45
C VAL A 280 -13.89 16.19 -7.75
N TYR A 281 -13.64 15.53 -8.87
CA TYR A 281 -14.13 16.02 -10.16
C TYR A 281 -15.63 15.80 -10.28
N ASP A 282 -16.33 16.79 -10.76
CA ASP A 282 -17.69 16.60 -11.27
C ASP A 282 -17.60 15.88 -12.64
N LEU A 283 -18.00 14.61 -12.67
CA LEU A 283 -17.92 13.80 -13.88
C LEU A 283 -19.14 14.07 -14.77
N SER A 284 -18.89 14.76 -15.89
CA SER A 284 -19.88 15.00 -16.95
C SER A 284 -19.36 14.51 -18.30
N ASP A 285 -20.23 14.38 -19.30
CA ASP A 285 -19.80 13.97 -20.65
C ASP A 285 -18.80 14.96 -21.24
N ALA A 286 -18.93 16.25 -20.93
CA ALA A 286 -18.04 17.30 -21.41
C ALA A 286 -16.59 17.14 -20.89
N ASN A 287 -16.40 16.65 -19.67
CA ASN A 287 -15.07 16.51 -19.04
C ASN A 287 -14.62 15.05 -18.84
N ARG A 288 -15.44 14.07 -19.22
CA ARG A 288 -15.18 12.63 -19.03
C ARG A 288 -13.78 12.22 -19.48
N LYS A 289 -13.33 12.72 -20.63
CA LYS A 289 -11.98 12.41 -21.15
C LYS A 289 -10.87 12.93 -20.24
N GLN A 290 -11.04 14.12 -19.68
CA GLN A 290 -10.08 14.71 -18.73
C GLN A 290 -10.06 13.92 -17.42
N VAL A 291 -11.23 13.64 -16.85
CA VAL A 291 -11.34 12.85 -15.60
C VAL A 291 -10.74 11.45 -15.78
N LEU A 292 -11.01 10.78 -16.90
CA LEU A 292 -10.39 9.49 -17.22
C LEU A 292 -8.85 9.58 -17.31
N CYS A 293 -8.31 10.66 -17.89
CA CYS A 293 -6.86 10.85 -17.96
C CYS A 293 -6.24 10.98 -16.56
N VAL A 294 -6.92 11.69 -15.64
CA VAL A 294 -6.51 11.84 -14.25
C VAL A 294 -6.66 10.52 -13.48
N ALA A 295 -7.83 9.88 -13.55
CA ALA A 295 -8.11 8.62 -12.87
C ALA A 295 -7.09 7.53 -13.23
N LYS A 296 -6.71 7.45 -14.51
CA LYS A 296 -5.68 6.53 -15.01
C LYS A 296 -4.26 6.92 -14.63
N LEU A 297 -4.00 8.18 -14.27
CA LEU A 297 -2.66 8.76 -14.24
C LEU A 297 -1.90 8.54 -15.57
N GLN A 298 -2.60 8.58 -16.69
CA GLN A 298 -2.00 8.42 -18.01
C GLN A 298 -0.98 9.52 -18.30
N SER A 299 -1.25 10.72 -17.77
CA SER A 299 -0.32 11.85 -17.78
C SER A 299 -0.48 12.66 -16.50
N ILE A 300 0.58 12.74 -15.71
CA ILE A 300 0.60 13.60 -14.51
C ILE A 300 0.41 15.08 -14.86
N LYS A 301 0.75 15.51 -16.09
CA LYS A 301 0.54 16.90 -16.54
C LYS A 301 -0.94 17.31 -16.51
N ALA A 302 -1.86 16.36 -16.71
CA ALA A 302 -3.28 16.60 -16.64
C ALA A 302 -3.77 17.02 -15.24
N THR A 303 -2.99 16.69 -14.20
CA THR A 303 -3.28 17.04 -12.80
C THR A 303 -2.64 18.37 -12.37
N GLN A 304 -1.76 18.95 -13.17
CA GLN A 304 -0.95 20.13 -12.84
C GLN A 304 -1.64 21.41 -13.30
N THR A 305 -2.65 21.86 -12.60
CA THR A 305 -3.43 23.07 -12.93
C THR A 305 -2.74 24.35 -12.46
N ASP A 306 -2.07 24.33 -11.30
CA ASP A 306 -1.32 25.47 -10.75
C ASP A 306 0.21 25.28 -10.94
N LYS A 307 0.76 26.00 -11.90
CA LYS A 307 2.19 25.93 -12.25
C LYS A 307 3.11 26.39 -11.10
N LYS A 308 2.67 27.36 -10.27
CA LYS A 308 3.47 27.87 -9.17
C LYS A 308 3.61 26.83 -8.06
N THR A 309 2.48 26.28 -7.61
CA THR A 309 2.46 25.22 -6.60
C THR A 309 3.23 23.97 -7.06
N VAL A 310 3.12 23.59 -8.32
CA VAL A 310 3.91 22.48 -8.90
C VAL A 310 5.41 22.78 -8.88
N ALA A 311 5.83 24.00 -9.25
CA ALA A 311 7.24 24.37 -9.25
C ALA A 311 7.84 24.36 -7.83
N GLU A 312 7.11 24.87 -6.85
CA GLU A 312 7.52 24.86 -5.43
C GLU A 312 7.61 23.41 -4.90
N ALA A 313 6.65 22.55 -5.22
CA ALA A 313 6.68 21.15 -4.81
C ALA A 313 7.84 20.39 -5.48
N LYS A 314 8.14 20.63 -6.75
CA LYS A 314 9.32 20.06 -7.43
C LYS A 314 10.64 20.55 -6.81
N LYS A 315 10.71 21.78 -6.34
CA LYS A 315 11.88 22.29 -5.60
C LYS A 315 12.07 21.53 -4.29
N ARG A 316 10.96 21.29 -3.51
CA ARG A 316 11.00 20.46 -2.29
C ARG A 316 11.46 19.04 -2.61
N LEU A 317 10.86 18.41 -3.62
CA LEU A 317 11.24 17.06 -4.05
C LEU A 317 12.72 16.97 -4.39
N LYS A 318 13.25 17.95 -5.16
CA LYS A 318 14.67 18.00 -5.51
C LYS A 318 15.56 18.07 -4.27
N ALA A 319 15.20 18.89 -3.29
CA ALA A 319 15.94 18.99 -2.02
C ALA A 319 15.94 17.67 -1.26
N VAL A 320 14.77 17.02 -1.13
CA VAL A 320 14.62 15.71 -0.47
C VAL A 320 15.42 14.61 -1.18
N MET A 321 15.42 14.59 -2.52
CA MET A 321 16.19 13.62 -3.29
C MET A 321 17.70 13.81 -3.22
N GLN A 322 18.17 15.03 -2.94
CA GLN A 322 19.59 15.36 -2.79
C GLN A 322 20.12 15.10 -1.39
N GLN A 323 19.26 15.08 -0.38
CA GLN A 323 19.67 14.74 0.99
C GLN A 323 20.15 13.28 1.02
N GLN A 324 21.46 13.09 1.28
CA GLN A 324 21.98 11.78 1.60
C GLN A 324 21.29 11.34 2.89
N THR A 325 20.53 10.26 2.82
CA THR A 325 19.87 9.68 3.98
C THR A 325 20.93 9.09 4.90
N GLN A 326 21.56 9.91 5.71
CA GLN A 326 22.28 9.47 6.89
C GLN A 326 21.23 9.12 7.95
N ARG A 327 20.54 8.00 7.76
CA ARG A 327 19.83 7.37 8.85
C ARG A 327 20.90 6.75 9.75
N PRO A 328 20.94 7.07 11.06
CA PRO A 328 21.78 6.32 11.97
C PRO A 328 21.35 4.86 11.89
N GLN A 329 22.23 3.98 11.45
CA GLN A 329 22.05 2.56 11.68
C GLN A 329 22.04 2.37 13.20
N LEU A 330 20.89 1.95 13.73
CA LEU A 330 20.73 1.57 15.13
C LEU A 330 21.50 0.27 15.38
N THR A 331 22.81 0.37 15.46
CA THR A 331 23.67 -0.67 16.00
C THR A 331 24.09 -0.27 17.41
N GLN A 332 23.52 -0.99 18.37
CA GLN A 332 23.93 -1.14 19.78
C GLN A 332 23.69 0.03 20.75
N ALA A 333 23.13 -0.35 21.90
CA ALA A 333 22.89 0.38 23.14
C ALA A 333 21.96 1.61 23.04
N VAL A 334 20.84 1.50 23.73
CA VAL A 334 19.75 2.50 23.80
C VAL A 334 20.27 3.85 24.32
N ASN A 335 20.97 4.57 23.47
CA ASN A 335 21.03 6.02 23.57
C ASN A 335 19.82 6.54 22.81
N ARG A 336 18.89 7.17 23.52
CA ARG A 336 17.68 7.74 22.90
C ARG A 336 18.11 8.74 21.84
N ILE A 337 17.51 8.60 20.64
CA ILE A 337 17.78 9.44 19.49
C ILE A 337 16.65 10.47 19.40
N TYR A 338 17.02 11.75 19.36
CA TYR A 338 16.07 12.85 19.19
C TYR A 338 16.21 13.40 17.78
N VAL A 339 15.27 13.09 16.92
CA VAL A 339 15.20 13.64 15.57
C VAL A 339 14.62 15.05 15.65
N ILE A 340 15.41 16.04 15.29
CA ILE A 340 15.00 17.45 15.28
C ILE A 340 14.45 17.82 13.91
N ASN A 341 15.18 17.49 12.86
CA ASN A 341 14.77 17.58 11.45
C ASN A 341 15.62 16.59 10.61
N ASP A 342 15.47 16.63 9.29
CA ASP A 342 16.15 15.71 8.37
C ASP A 342 17.68 15.82 8.38
N GLU A 343 18.22 16.96 8.83
CA GLU A 343 19.66 17.21 8.89
C GLU A 343 20.22 17.08 10.31
N LYS A 344 19.36 17.11 11.34
CA LYS A 344 19.78 17.26 12.71
C LYS A 344 19.17 16.17 13.60
N VAL A 345 20.03 15.30 14.05
CA VAL A 345 19.69 14.20 14.97
C VAL A 345 20.59 14.30 16.20
N TYR A 346 19.98 14.30 17.37
CA TYR A 346 20.70 14.34 18.65
C TYR A 346 20.70 12.94 19.29
N THR A 347 21.83 12.57 19.87
CA THR A 347 22.02 11.29 20.55
C THR A 347 22.06 11.42 22.08
N ASN A 348 22.07 12.66 22.57
CA ASN A 348 22.02 12.96 24.01
C ASN A 348 21.44 14.37 24.25
N LEU A 349 20.97 14.60 25.49
CA LEU A 349 20.34 15.84 25.92
C LEU A 349 21.26 17.07 25.92
N LYS A 350 22.58 16.87 25.93
CA LYS A 350 23.56 18.00 25.92
C LYS A 350 23.66 18.68 24.55
N GLN A 351 23.18 18.03 23.50
CA GLN A 351 23.20 18.58 22.13
C GLN A 351 22.11 19.61 21.87
N PHE A 352 21.07 19.65 22.73
CA PHE A 352 20.02 20.66 22.63
C PHE A 352 20.57 22.06 22.92
N LYS A 353 20.33 22.98 22.01
CA LYS A 353 20.69 24.38 22.14
C LYS A 353 19.64 25.19 22.92
N ASN A 354 18.37 24.81 22.78
CA ASN A 354 17.25 25.43 23.45
C ASN A 354 16.91 24.67 24.74
N GLU A 355 16.96 25.39 25.88
CA GLU A 355 16.68 24.83 27.19
C GLU A 355 15.24 24.32 27.34
N SER A 356 14.27 24.99 26.68
CA SER A 356 12.86 24.55 26.68
C SER A 356 12.72 23.23 25.90
N ALA A 357 13.37 23.13 24.74
CA ALA A 357 13.39 21.89 23.97
C ALA A 357 14.02 20.75 24.75
N ARG A 358 15.12 21.00 25.46
CA ARG A 358 15.78 20.02 26.33
C ARG A 358 14.87 19.53 27.45
N ARG A 359 14.13 20.43 28.12
CA ARG A 359 13.15 20.05 29.15
C ARG A 359 12.03 19.18 28.58
N ILE A 360 11.51 19.54 27.40
CA ILE A 360 10.47 18.73 26.72
C ILE A 360 11.03 17.37 26.33
N ALA A 361 12.28 17.27 25.87
CA ALA A 361 12.95 16.01 25.57
C ALA A 361 13.02 15.10 26.81
N VAL A 362 13.37 15.65 27.99
CA VAL A 362 13.36 14.88 29.24
C VAL A 362 11.96 14.35 29.59
N GLN A 363 10.93 15.17 29.39
CA GLN A 363 9.55 14.73 29.60
C GLN A 363 9.15 13.63 28.61
N ALA A 364 9.55 13.76 27.34
CA ALA A 364 9.32 12.74 26.32
C ALA A 364 10.02 11.41 26.71
N ASP A 365 11.24 11.47 27.22
CA ASP A 365 11.98 10.31 27.72
C ASP A 365 11.23 9.57 28.86
N GLN A 366 10.70 10.32 29.82
CA GLN A 366 9.93 9.73 30.93
C GLN A 366 8.66 9.04 30.44
N VAL A 367 7.95 9.65 29.47
CA VAL A 367 6.75 9.05 28.89
C VAL A 367 7.12 7.82 28.06
N ALA A 368 8.20 7.86 27.29
CA ALA A 368 8.67 6.72 26.51
C ALA A 368 9.07 5.55 27.40
N GLU A 369 9.81 5.80 28.49
CA GLU A 369 10.16 4.77 29.49
C GLU A 369 8.93 4.13 30.13
N ARG A 370 7.92 4.96 30.44
CA ARG A 370 6.66 4.43 30.97
C ARG A 370 5.93 3.56 29.96
N ILE A 371 5.93 3.91 28.69
CA ILE A 371 5.39 3.10 27.59
C ILE A 371 6.14 1.76 27.53
N ASP A 372 7.48 1.79 27.52
CA ASP A 372 8.32 0.58 27.47
C ASP A 372 8.02 -0.38 28.62
N ASN A 373 7.88 0.16 29.84
CA ASN A 373 7.56 -0.64 31.03
C ASN A 373 6.16 -1.26 30.94
N LEU A 374 5.18 -0.51 30.42
CA LEU A 374 3.81 -1.03 30.24
C LEU A 374 3.75 -2.08 29.13
N VAL A 375 4.49 -1.92 28.03
CA VAL A 375 4.58 -2.91 26.96
C VAL A 375 5.21 -4.21 27.47
N LYS A 376 6.32 -4.13 28.24
CA LYS A 376 6.90 -5.31 28.90
C LYS A 376 5.91 -6.02 29.78
N LYS A 377 5.17 -5.26 30.59
CA LYS A 377 4.17 -5.84 31.49
C LYS A 377 2.98 -6.45 30.73
N GLN A 378 2.58 -5.84 29.62
CA GLN A 378 1.56 -6.37 28.71
C GLN A 378 1.97 -7.76 28.18
N ASP A 379 3.21 -7.89 27.70
CA ASP A 379 3.74 -9.16 27.18
C ASP A 379 3.84 -10.25 28.26
N GLU A 380 4.28 -9.89 29.47
CA GLU A 380 4.31 -10.82 30.61
C GLU A 380 2.91 -11.36 30.93
N LEU A 381 1.93 -10.47 31.02
CA LEU A 381 0.54 -10.86 31.30
C LEU A 381 -0.07 -11.70 30.19
N GLN A 382 0.21 -11.39 28.93
CA GLN A 382 -0.22 -12.21 27.78
C GLN A 382 0.38 -13.61 27.80
N ARG A 383 1.67 -13.73 28.12
CA ARG A 383 2.33 -15.05 28.32
C ARG A 383 1.75 -15.82 29.49
N GLU A 384 1.49 -15.14 30.60
CA GLU A 384 0.86 -15.75 31.77
C GLU A 384 -0.53 -16.30 31.42
N ILE A 385 -1.36 -15.53 30.73
CA ILE A 385 -2.71 -15.94 30.29
C ILE A 385 -2.62 -17.12 29.30
N ALA A 386 -1.61 -17.12 28.41
CA ALA A 386 -1.44 -18.19 27.42
C ALA A 386 -1.01 -19.52 28.08
N VAL A 387 -0.21 -19.46 29.14
CA VAL A 387 0.33 -20.66 29.81
C VAL A 387 -0.60 -21.16 30.94
N LYS A 388 -1.13 -20.25 31.76
CA LYS A 388 -1.90 -20.59 32.96
C LYS A 388 -3.43 -20.51 32.75
N GLY A 389 -3.88 -20.11 31.58
CA GLY A 389 -5.30 -19.86 31.31
C GLY A 389 -5.78 -18.49 31.77
N ARG A 390 -7.06 -18.19 31.53
CA ARG A 390 -7.67 -16.87 31.83
C ARG A 390 -7.77 -16.65 33.33
N ASN A 391 -6.92 -15.80 33.87
CA ASN A 391 -7.00 -15.29 35.24
C ASN A 391 -7.65 -13.89 35.21
N GLY A 392 -8.72 -13.68 35.98
CA GLY A 392 -9.46 -12.41 36.02
C GLY A 392 -8.61 -11.20 36.43
N ALA A 393 -7.62 -11.40 37.34
CA ALA A 393 -6.70 -10.35 37.76
C ALA A 393 -5.75 -9.94 36.63
N ALA A 394 -5.18 -10.91 35.90
CA ALA A 394 -4.31 -10.68 34.76
C ALA A 394 -5.06 -9.99 33.61
N LEU A 395 -6.30 -10.40 33.34
CA LEU A 395 -7.16 -9.77 32.32
C LEU A 395 -7.50 -8.32 32.70
N SER A 396 -7.81 -8.03 33.99
CA SER A 396 -8.06 -6.67 34.43
C SER A 396 -6.82 -5.76 34.29
N GLN A 397 -5.65 -6.26 34.65
CA GLN A 397 -4.40 -5.53 34.48
C GLN A 397 -4.09 -5.29 33.00
N LEU A 398 -4.25 -6.30 32.15
CA LEU A 398 -4.05 -6.20 30.71
C LEU A 398 -4.99 -5.14 30.10
N LYS A 399 -6.25 -5.11 30.54
CA LYS A 399 -7.20 -4.08 30.14
C LYS A 399 -6.71 -2.68 30.50
N LYS A 400 -6.28 -2.44 31.75
CA LYS A 400 -5.75 -1.14 32.20
C LYS A 400 -4.55 -0.68 31.39
N ILE A 401 -3.65 -1.60 31.06
CA ILE A 401 -2.47 -1.31 30.24
C ILE A 401 -2.91 -0.91 28.82
N ASN A 402 -3.80 -1.70 28.22
CA ASN A 402 -4.33 -1.41 26.88
C ASN A 402 -5.06 -0.06 26.82
N ASP A 403 -5.67 0.38 27.94
CA ASP A 403 -6.37 1.65 28.07
C ASP A 403 -5.42 2.84 28.20
N SER A 404 -4.24 2.64 28.75
CA SER A 404 -3.26 3.70 29.03
C SER A 404 -2.26 3.89 27.90
N LEU A 405 -1.88 2.82 27.18
CA LEU A 405 -0.85 2.89 26.14
C LEU A 405 -1.18 3.87 25.01
N PRO A 406 -2.38 3.91 24.42
CA PRO A 406 -2.70 4.87 23.36
C PRO A 406 -2.54 6.33 23.81
N LYS A 407 -3.04 6.65 25.01
CA LYS A 407 -2.95 8.02 25.58
C LYS A 407 -1.52 8.45 25.81
N LEU A 408 -0.69 7.56 26.34
CA LEU A 408 0.74 7.84 26.54
C LEU A 408 1.49 8.02 25.21
N LYS A 409 1.15 7.25 24.18
CA LYS A 409 1.73 7.40 22.84
C LYS A 409 1.35 8.71 22.20
N GLU A 410 0.10 9.13 22.31
CA GLU A 410 -0.35 10.44 21.85
C GLU A 410 0.39 11.56 22.60
N GLN A 411 0.51 11.46 23.94
CA GLN A 411 1.28 12.39 24.73
C GLN A 411 2.76 12.45 24.30
N LEU A 412 3.37 11.31 24.02
CA LEU A 412 4.76 11.25 23.54
C LEU A 412 4.90 11.95 22.19
N ASN A 413 4.01 11.70 21.24
CA ASN A 413 4.03 12.33 19.93
C ASN A 413 3.90 13.86 20.03
N LEU A 414 3.01 14.34 20.89
CA LEU A 414 2.84 15.77 21.16
C LEU A 414 4.12 16.40 21.75
N LEU A 415 4.73 15.73 22.74
CA LEU A 415 5.99 16.18 23.32
C LEU A 415 7.11 16.25 22.29
N LEU A 416 7.25 15.24 21.46
CA LEU A 416 8.27 15.21 20.40
C LEU A 416 8.05 16.32 19.37
N LYS A 417 6.81 16.59 18.98
CA LYS A 417 6.45 17.70 18.08
C LYS A 417 6.82 19.06 18.71
N ASN A 418 6.48 19.26 19.98
CA ASN A 418 6.78 20.50 20.70
C ASN A 418 8.28 20.67 20.95
N MET A 419 9.00 19.58 21.23
CA MET A 419 10.45 19.57 21.37
C MET A 419 11.13 20.07 20.08
N ARG A 420 10.76 19.51 18.93
CA ARG A 420 11.28 19.91 17.63
C ARG A 420 11.00 21.38 17.34
N LYS A 421 9.74 21.79 17.56
CA LYS A 421 9.34 23.20 17.35
C LYS A 421 10.17 24.16 18.21
N ALA A 422 10.40 23.82 19.47
CA ALA A 422 11.18 24.64 20.37
C ALA A 422 12.69 24.67 20.03
N GLU A 423 13.23 23.59 19.45
CA GLU A 423 14.66 23.53 19.10
C GLU A 423 14.98 24.23 17.76
N ILE A 424 13.98 24.38 16.87
CA ILE A 424 14.12 25.03 15.57
C ILE A 424 13.88 26.54 15.66
N GLN A 425 13.07 26.99 16.62
CA GLN A 425 12.84 28.40 16.92
C GLN A 425 14.04 29.00 17.65
#